data_4ebfbcc98713040137a335cfff1321ef
#
_entry.id   4ebfbcc98713040137a335cfff1321ef
#
_cell.length_a   1.000
_cell.length_b   1.000
_cell.length_c   1.000
_cell.angle_alpha   90.00
_cell.angle_beta   90.00
_cell.angle_gamma   90.00
#
_symmetry.space_group_name_H-M   'P 1'
#
loop_
_entity.id
_entity.type
_entity.pdbx_description
1 polymer ?
#
loop_
_entity_poly.entity_id
_entity_poly.type
_entity_poly.pdbx_seq_one_letter_code
_entity_poly.pdbx_strand_id
1 'polypeptide(L)'
;MAGSGSSKPAEGGKKKARIEIIPLIDVIFFLLATFVLFTLSLNRIVSVPVTLPQTSANPGPPDPNLVTVQMSAGSNAYWRIGQGNPELIGSNEIEERLKAYKSQTQDPKVLVTADSSAKFGATVLALDIVRKVGIEQVSIETQARPTGK
;
A
#
# COMPACT_ATOMS: atom_id res chain seq x y z
N MET A 1 -6.67 26.20 -88.03
CA MET A 1 -5.56 26.31 -87.31
C MET A 1 -5.69 26.12 -85.84
N ALA A 2 -5.39 25.11 -85.51
CA ALA A 2 -4.73 24.81 -84.38
C ALA A 2 -4.89 25.59 -83.12
N GLY A 3 -6.01 25.66 -82.64
CA GLY A 3 -6.05 25.97 -81.26
C GLY A 3 -5.28 24.90 -80.52
N SER A 4 -4.07 25.09 -80.31
CA SER A 4 -3.36 24.26 -79.38
C SER A 4 -4.01 24.42 -78.06
N GLY A 5 -4.94 23.62 -77.82
CA GLY A 5 -5.38 23.46 -76.47
C GLY A 5 -4.23 22.95 -75.63
N SER A 6 -3.46 23.84 -75.20
CA SER A 6 -2.55 23.45 -74.13
C SER A 6 -3.43 23.16 -72.96
N SER A 7 -3.86 21.97 -72.91
CA SER A 7 -4.40 21.48 -71.74
C SER A 7 -3.31 21.56 -70.72
N LYS A 8 -3.34 22.56 -69.98
CA LYS A 8 -2.60 22.57 -68.74
C LYS A 8 -2.95 21.31 -67.98
N PRO A 9 -2.02 20.48 -67.74
CA PRO A 9 -2.28 19.48 -66.77
C PRO A 9 -2.69 20.24 -65.52
N ALA A 10 -3.82 19.94 -65.05
CA ALA A 10 -4.27 20.51 -63.79
C ALA A 10 -3.28 20.08 -62.72
N GLU A 11 -2.31 20.90 -62.61
CA GLU A 11 -1.27 20.68 -61.66
C GLU A 11 -1.72 21.09 -60.28
N GLY A 12 -2.85 20.96 -60.01
CA GLY A 12 -3.33 21.37 -58.73
C GLY A 12 -3.98 20.27 -57.97
N GLY A 13 -4.10 19.16 -58.62
CA GLY A 13 -4.91 18.18 -58.04
C GLY A 13 -4.31 17.41 -56.87
N LYS A 14 -3.05 17.49 -56.76
CA LYS A 14 -2.40 16.77 -55.66
C LYS A 14 -2.07 17.73 -54.55
N LYS A 15 -3.07 18.17 -53.91
CA LYS A 15 -2.87 18.50 -52.52
C LYS A 15 -2.40 17.21 -51.86
N LYS A 16 -1.12 17.05 -51.79
CA LYS A 16 -0.57 16.09 -50.85
C LYS A 16 -1.23 16.42 -49.55
N ALA A 17 -2.10 15.55 -49.09
CA ALA A 17 -2.55 15.61 -47.75
C ALA A 17 -1.26 15.61 -46.92
N ARG A 18 -0.79 16.76 -46.59
CA ARG A 18 0.24 16.89 -45.59
C ARG A 18 -0.40 16.39 -44.33
N ILE A 19 -0.23 15.13 -44.13
CA ILE A 19 -0.44 14.59 -42.79
C ILE A 19 0.53 15.39 -41.96
N GLU A 20 0.01 16.38 -41.30
CA GLU A 20 0.80 17.12 -40.32
C GLU A 20 1.12 16.15 -39.21
N ILE A 21 2.29 15.62 -39.28
CA ILE A 21 2.81 14.68 -38.28
C ILE A 21 3.02 15.39 -36.95
N ILE A 22 3.27 16.69 -36.99
CA ILE A 22 3.56 17.51 -35.80
C ILE A 22 2.43 17.50 -34.79
N PRO A 23 1.14 17.74 -35.12
CA PRO A 23 0.07 17.63 -34.16
C PRO A 23 -0.14 16.21 -33.62
N LEU A 24 0.11 15.22 -34.44
CA LEU A 24 0.00 13.83 -34.04
C LEU A 24 1.08 13.46 -32.99
N ILE A 25 2.29 13.92 -33.27
CA ILE A 25 3.43 13.72 -32.33
C ILE A 25 3.13 14.39 -31.00
N ASP A 26 2.57 15.57 -31.00
CA ASP A 26 2.23 16.30 -29.76
C ASP A 26 1.22 15.54 -28.91
N VAL A 27 0.18 14.99 -29.53
CA VAL A 27 -0.80 14.16 -28.83
C VAL A 27 -0.14 12.93 -28.23
N ILE A 28 0.73 12.27 -28.97
CA ILE A 28 1.44 11.09 -28.46
C ILE A 28 2.35 11.46 -27.28
N PHE A 29 3.10 12.55 -27.39
CA PHE A 29 3.95 13.04 -26.31
C PHE A 29 3.13 13.44 -25.09
N PHE A 30 2.01 14.09 -25.27
CA PHE A 30 1.10 14.45 -24.19
C PHE A 30 0.59 13.21 -23.46
N LEU A 31 0.12 12.22 -24.17
CA LEU A 31 -0.35 10.97 -23.60
C LEU A 31 0.77 10.23 -22.87
N LEU A 32 1.95 10.19 -23.47
CA LEU A 32 3.11 9.54 -22.85
C LEU A 32 3.53 10.28 -21.57
N ALA A 33 3.59 11.60 -21.60
CA ALA A 33 3.95 12.41 -20.43
C ALA A 33 2.93 12.25 -19.30
N THR A 34 1.65 12.29 -19.60
CA THR A 34 0.59 12.08 -18.60
C THR A 34 0.62 10.66 -18.03
N PHE A 35 0.87 9.67 -18.86
CA PHE A 35 0.99 8.28 -18.41
C PHE A 35 2.19 8.09 -17.50
N VAL A 36 3.36 8.65 -17.85
CA VAL A 36 4.55 8.59 -17.00
C VAL A 36 4.33 9.31 -15.67
N LEU A 37 3.74 10.50 -15.69
CA LEU A 37 3.41 11.23 -14.47
C LEU A 37 2.45 10.43 -13.58
N PHE A 38 1.45 9.80 -14.18
CA PHE A 38 0.50 8.98 -13.46
C PHE A 38 1.15 7.76 -12.83
N THR A 39 2.00 7.05 -13.57
CA THR A 39 2.73 5.89 -13.04
C THR A 39 3.70 6.27 -11.93
N LEU A 40 4.39 7.39 -12.06
CA LEU A 40 5.26 7.90 -11.00
C LEU A 40 4.48 8.36 -9.78
N SER A 41 3.29 8.93 -9.98
CA SER A 41 2.41 9.36 -8.89
C SER A 41 1.88 8.17 -8.09
N LEU A 42 1.56 7.07 -8.76
CA LEU A 42 1.14 5.84 -8.08
C LEU A 42 2.27 5.19 -7.27
N ASN A 43 3.50 5.38 -7.70
CA ASN A 43 4.67 4.87 -6.98
C ASN A 43 5.09 5.74 -5.80
N ARG A 44 4.42 6.85 -5.58
CA ARG A 44 4.53 7.57 -4.32
C ARG A 44 3.72 6.84 -3.24
N ILE A 45 4.06 5.61 -3.03
CA ILE A 45 3.87 5.04 -1.71
C ILE A 45 4.82 5.86 -0.85
N VAL A 46 4.27 6.78 -0.12
CA VAL A 46 5.00 7.38 0.98
C VAL A 46 5.32 6.22 1.90
N SER A 47 6.44 5.58 1.63
CA SER A 47 7.08 4.79 2.65
C SER A 47 7.43 5.82 3.72
N VAL A 48 6.53 5.98 4.66
CA VAL A 48 6.88 6.57 5.94
C VAL A 48 8.14 5.80 6.35
N PRO A 49 9.28 6.46 6.53
CA PRO A 49 10.42 5.77 7.08
C PRO A 49 10.00 5.29 8.46
N VAL A 50 9.41 4.11 8.47
CA VAL A 50 9.30 3.35 9.69
C VAL A 50 10.73 2.96 9.95
N THR A 51 11.38 3.68 10.84
CA THR A 51 12.53 3.14 11.53
C THR A 51 12.02 1.88 12.21
N LEU A 52 12.12 0.79 11.48
CA LEU A 52 11.98 -0.52 12.08
C LEU A 52 13.02 -0.55 13.19
N PRO A 53 12.63 -0.61 14.46
CA PRO A 53 13.58 -0.98 15.47
C PRO A 53 14.13 -2.31 14.98
N GLN A 54 15.41 -2.32 14.67
CA GLN A 54 16.10 -3.57 14.42
C GLN A 54 15.85 -4.40 15.65
N THR A 55 15.02 -5.40 15.52
CA THR A 55 14.93 -6.44 16.51
C THR A 55 16.33 -6.99 16.61
N SER A 56 17.05 -6.49 17.60
CA SER A 56 18.28 -7.13 18.02
C SER A 56 17.95 -8.61 18.12
N ALA A 57 18.77 -9.44 17.52
CA ALA A 57 18.59 -10.90 17.48
C ALA A 57 18.54 -11.56 18.88
N ASN A 58 18.48 -10.76 19.91
CA ASN A 58 18.33 -11.14 21.29
C ASN A 58 16.98 -10.58 21.76
N PRO A 59 15.90 -11.38 21.67
CA PRO A 59 14.66 -10.98 22.28
C PRO A 59 14.93 -10.81 23.77
N GLY A 60 14.91 -9.58 24.24
CA GLY A 60 14.90 -9.30 25.66
C GLY A 60 13.77 -10.08 26.34
N PRO A 61 13.78 -10.21 27.65
CA PRO A 61 12.72 -10.90 28.36
C PRO A 61 11.36 -10.32 27.91
N PRO A 62 10.41 -11.19 27.56
CA PRO A 62 9.12 -10.73 27.07
C PRO A 62 8.47 -9.82 28.11
N ASP A 63 8.08 -8.64 27.67
CA ASP A 63 7.41 -7.68 28.52
C ASP A 63 6.04 -8.26 28.93
N PRO A 64 5.80 -8.46 30.24
CA PRO A 64 4.54 -9.06 30.70
C PRO A 64 3.31 -8.22 30.37
N ASN A 65 3.49 -6.96 30.08
CA ASN A 65 2.42 -6.04 29.74
C ASN A 65 2.21 -5.88 28.22
N LEU A 66 3.00 -6.56 27.40
CA LEU A 66 2.87 -6.48 25.95
C LEU A 66 1.61 -7.20 25.47
N VAL A 67 0.75 -6.49 24.79
CA VAL A 67 -0.40 -7.09 24.10
C VAL A 67 -0.01 -7.46 22.69
N THR A 68 -0.20 -8.71 22.34
CA THR A 68 0.00 -9.20 20.96
C THR A 68 -1.34 -9.43 20.29
N VAL A 69 -1.55 -8.77 19.18
CA VAL A 69 -2.71 -8.98 18.31
C VAL A 69 -2.23 -9.65 17.03
N GLN A 70 -2.55 -10.93 16.88
CA GLN A 70 -2.18 -11.69 15.69
C GLN A 70 -3.37 -11.84 14.76
N MET A 71 -3.23 -11.30 13.56
CA MET A 71 -4.27 -11.44 12.54
C MET A 71 -4.13 -12.77 11.81
N SER A 72 -5.25 -13.48 11.67
CA SER A 72 -5.33 -14.76 10.97
C SER A 72 -5.96 -14.61 9.59
N ALA A 73 -6.02 -15.69 8.83
CA ALA A 73 -6.55 -15.74 7.46
C ALA A 73 -8.00 -15.26 7.30
N GLY A 74 -8.79 -15.33 8.37
CA GLY A 74 -10.15 -14.79 8.42
C GLY A 74 -10.19 -13.37 8.98
N SER A 75 -11.36 -12.94 9.36
CA SER A 75 -11.56 -11.68 10.10
C SER A 75 -11.33 -11.86 11.61
N ASN A 76 -10.73 -12.96 12.02
CA ASN A 76 -10.48 -13.29 13.40
C ASN A 76 -9.08 -12.87 13.81
N ALA A 77 -8.95 -12.47 15.04
CA ALA A 77 -7.67 -12.12 15.64
C ALA A 77 -7.41 -12.97 16.89
N TYR A 78 -6.16 -13.22 17.16
CA TYR A 78 -5.74 -13.83 18.43
C TYR A 78 -5.19 -12.74 19.33
N TRP A 79 -5.73 -12.67 20.52
CA TRP A 79 -5.34 -11.73 21.55
C TRP A 79 -4.50 -12.46 22.61
N ARG A 80 -3.36 -11.90 22.94
CA ARG A 80 -2.50 -12.42 23.98
C ARG A 80 -1.90 -11.28 24.79
N ILE A 81 -1.87 -11.43 26.10
CA ILE A 81 -1.18 -10.50 27.01
C ILE A 81 0.07 -11.21 27.54
N GLY A 82 1.23 -10.61 27.33
CA GLY A 82 2.50 -11.17 27.76
C GLY A 82 2.73 -12.59 27.21
N GLN A 83 2.92 -13.55 28.10
CA GLN A 83 3.10 -14.97 27.78
C GLN A 83 1.83 -15.80 27.97
N GLY A 84 0.70 -15.16 28.13
CA GLY A 84 -0.57 -15.86 28.29
C GLY A 84 -0.98 -16.66 27.04
N ASN A 85 -1.99 -17.49 27.19
CA ASN A 85 -2.55 -18.22 26.07
C ASN A 85 -3.24 -17.28 25.10
N PRO A 86 -3.08 -17.49 23.79
CA PRO A 86 -3.80 -16.70 22.79
C PRO A 86 -5.31 -17.01 22.85
N GLU A 87 -6.10 -15.97 22.90
CA GLU A 87 -7.56 -16.04 22.87
C GLU A 87 -8.08 -15.59 21.51
N LEU A 88 -8.97 -16.38 20.93
CA LEU A 88 -9.60 -16.03 19.67
C LEU A 88 -10.67 -14.96 19.92
N ILE A 89 -10.53 -13.81 19.26
CA ILE A 89 -11.48 -12.70 19.36
C ILE A 89 -11.95 -12.26 17.98
N GLY A 90 -13.13 -11.70 17.93
CA GLY A 90 -13.64 -11.04 16.73
C GLY A 90 -12.97 -9.68 16.49
N SER A 91 -12.89 -9.25 15.25
CA SER A 91 -12.33 -7.94 14.90
C SER A 91 -13.03 -6.78 15.61
N ASN A 92 -14.30 -6.93 15.93
CA ASN A 92 -15.09 -5.92 16.65
C ASN A 92 -14.69 -5.78 18.13
N GLU A 93 -14.19 -6.85 18.72
CA GLU A 93 -13.78 -6.85 20.14
C GLU A 93 -12.41 -6.23 20.37
N ILE A 94 -11.60 -6.12 19.33
CA ILE A 94 -10.24 -5.59 19.43
C ILE A 94 -10.24 -4.18 20.01
N GLU A 95 -11.13 -3.33 19.53
CA GLU A 95 -11.23 -1.93 19.97
C GLU A 95 -11.60 -1.81 21.45
N GLU A 96 -12.59 -2.58 21.89
CA GLU A 96 -13.04 -2.56 23.28
C GLU A 96 -11.95 -3.07 24.24
N ARG A 97 -11.28 -4.15 23.88
CA ARG A 97 -10.20 -4.71 24.67
C ARG A 97 -8.98 -3.79 24.72
N LEU A 98 -8.65 -3.12 23.64
CA LEU A 98 -7.57 -2.13 23.61
C LEU A 98 -7.88 -0.91 24.49
N LYS A 99 -9.12 -0.44 24.49
CA LYS A 99 -9.56 0.66 25.37
C LYS A 99 -9.45 0.26 26.84
N ALA A 100 -9.91 -0.94 27.19
CA ALA A 100 -9.81 -1.45 28.54
C ALA A 100 -8.33 -1.63 28.95
N TYR A 101 -7.51 -2.16 28.07
CA TYR A 101 -6.07 -2.32 28.30
C TYR A 101 -5.37 -0.97 28.54
N LYS A 102 -5.66 0.01 27.69
CA LYS A 102 -5.10 1.37 27.83
C LYS A 102 -5.48 2.00 29.17
N SER A 103 -6.71 1.80 29.65
CA SER A 103 -7.16 2.36 30.93
C SER A 103 -6.48 1.72 32.13
N GLN A 104 -6.05 0.48 32.01
CA GLN A 104 -5.42 -0.30 33.08
C GLN A 104 -3.89 -0.20 33.12
N THR A 105 -3.28 0.21 32.01
CA THR A 105 -1.83 0.23 31.87
C THR A 105 -1.31 1.64 31.63
N GLN A 106 -0.30 2.04 32.37
CA GLN A 106 0.30 3.37 32.25
C GLN A 106 1.09 3.53 30.95
N ASP A 107 1.69 2.46 30.47
CA ASP A 107 2.52 2.45 29.26
C ASP A 107 2.08 1.30 28.33
N PRO A 108 0.97 1.51 27.60
CA PRO A 108 0.41 0.47 26.75
C PRO A 108 1.31 0.21 25.54
N LYS A 109 1.71 -1.04 25.34
CA LYS A 109 2.49 -1.53 24.22
C LYS A 109 1.73 -2.60 23.48
N VAL A 110 1.60 -2.42 22.17
CA VAL A 110 0.89 -3.37 21.32
C VAL A 110 1.81 -3.87 20.22
N LEU A 111 1.87 -5.18 20.07
CA LEU A 111 2.54 -5.85 18.97
C LEU A 111 1.48 -6.40 18.02
N VAL A 112 1.47 -5.92 16.79
CA VAL A 112 0.61 -6.45 15.74
C VAL A 112 1.41 -7.42 14.90
N THR A 113 1.00 -8.67 14.90
CA THR A 113 1.60 -9.71 14.07
C THR A 113 0.58 -10.18 13.03
N ALA A 114 1.08 -10.49 11.85
CA ALA A 114 0.26 -11.02 10.78
C ALA A 114 0.79 -12.38 10.35
N ASP A 115 -0.10 -13.35 10.26
CA ASP A 115 0.23 -14.62 9.64
C ASP A 115 0.41 -14.43 8.12
N SER A 116 1.22 -15.25 7.51
CA SER A 116 1.46 -15.25 6.06
C SER A 116 0.16 -15.42 5.23
N SER A 117 -0.83 -16.03 5.84
CA SER A 117 -2.17 -16.21 5.26
C SER A 117 -3.13 -15.06 5.54
N ALA A 118 -2.76 -14.12 6.42
CA ALA A 118 -3.60 -12.98 6.75
C ALA A 118 -3.71 -12.01 5.58
N LYS A 119 -4.90 -11.49 5.37
CA LYS A 119 -5.11 -10.43 4.37
C LYS A 119 -4.45 -9.14 4.86
N PHE A 120 -3.67 -8.51 3.99
CA PHE A 120 -3.01 -7.24 4.30
C PHE A 120 -4.00 -6.18 4.83
N GLY A 121 -5.19 -6.10 4.25
CA GLY A 121 -6.23 -5.18 4.71
C GLY A 121 -6.64 -5.39 6.16
N ALA A 122 -6.69 -6.63 6.64
CA ALA A 122 -7.02 -6.93 8.03
C ALA A 122 -5.93 -6.44 9.00
N THR A 123 -4.68 -6.56 8.61
CA THR A 123 -3.55 -6.05 9.40
C THR A 123 -3.57 -4.52 9.47
N VAL A 124 -3.88 -3.85 8.35
CA VAL A 124 -4.01 -2.39 8.31
C VAL A 124 -5.18 -1.92 9.19
N LEU A 125 -6.31 -2.63 9.16
CA LEU A 125 -7.44 -2.33 10.04
C LEU A 125 -7.07 -2.47 11.53
N ALA A 126 -6.33 -3.51 11.89
CA ALA A 126 -5.86 -3.68 13.26
C ALA A 126 -4.96 -2.51 13.71
N LEU A 127 -4.06 -2.06 12.84
CA LEU A 127 -3.21 -0.90 13.11
C LEU A 127 -4.01 0.39 13.23
N ASP A 128 -5.01 0.57 12.40
CA ASP A 128 -5.88 1.74 12.45
C ASP A 128 -6.67 1.80 13.77
N ILE A 129 -7.19 0.65 14.21
CA ILE A 129 -7.88 0.54 15.49
C ILE A 129 -6.95 0.87 16.66
N VAL A 130 -5.72 0.36 16.64
CA VAL A 130 -4.74 0.65 17.70
C VAL A 130 -4.43 2.14 17.77
N ARG A 131 -4.24 2.79 16.63
CA ARG A 131 -4.02 4.24 16.55
C ARG A 131 -5.23 5.04 16.99
N LYS A 132 -6.42 4.61 16.60
CA LYS A 132 -7.68 5.25 16.97
C LYS A 132 -7.91 5.26 18.48
N VAL A 133 -7.53 4.19 19.16
CA VAL A 133 -7.54 4.08 20.62
C VAL A 133 -6.52 5.03 21.27
N GLY A 134 -5.51 5.47 20.52
CA GLY A 134 -4.49 6.40 20.97
C GLY A 134 -3.32 5.73 21.68
N ILE A 135 -2.95 4.52 21.26
CA ILE A 135 -1.74 3.84 21.71
C ILE A 135 -0.60 4.24 20.77
N GLU A 136 0.44 4.85 21.33
CA GLU A 136 1.58 5.34 20.56
C GLU A 136 2.65 4.27 20.31
N GLN A 137 2.83 3.36 21.26
CA GLN A 137 3.84 2.31 21.16
C GLN A 137 3.29 1.08 20.47
N VAL A 138 3.35 1.09 19.15
CA VAL A 138 2.90 -0.01 18.29
C VAL A 138 4.10 -0.57 17.54
N SER A 139 4.32 -1.85 17.69
CA SER A 139 5.31 -2.60 16.91
C SER A 139 4.60 -3.53 15.94
N ILE A 140 5.17 -3.70 14.76
CA ILE A 140 4.65 -4.62 13.74
C ILE A 140 5.71 -5.69 13.52
N GLU A 141 5.32 -6.94 13.67
CA GLU A 141 6.17 -8.06 13.34
C GLU A 141 5.52 -8.86 12.22
N THR A 142 6.20 -8.95 11.11
CA THR A 142 5.82 -9.84 10.02
C THR A 142 6.69 -11.08 10.11
N GLN A 143 6.07 -12.23 10.16
CA GLN A 143 6.85 -13.46 10.02
C GLN A 143 7.48 -13.49 8.63
N ALA A 144 8.79 -13.38 8.61
CA ALA A 144 9.53 -13.61 7.38
C ALA A 144 9.20 -15.01 6.88
N ARG A 145 8.66 -15.08 5.67
CA ARG A 145 8.48 -16.36 4.99
C ARG A 145 9.86 -17.04 4.97
N PRO A 146 10.01 -18.23 5.53
CA PRO A 146 11.25 -18.96 5.36
C PRO A 146 11.46 -19.08 3.85
N THR A 147 12.52 -18.48 3.37
CA THR A 147 12.94 -18.63 1.98
C THR A 147 13.34 -20.08 1.84
N GLY A 148 12.38 -20.90 1.45
CA GLY A 148 12.67 -22.27 1.10
C GLY A 148 13.67 -22.26 -0.04
N LYS A 149 14.81 -22.82 0.19
CA LYS A 149 15.66 -23.25 -0.90
C LYS A 149 14.95 -24.35 -1.67
#